data_178232250a756b5b13563cb19bf12a0e
#
_entry.id   178232250a756b5b13563cb19bf12a0e
#
_cell.length_a   1.000
_cell.length_b   1.000
_cell.length_c   1.000
_cell.angle_alpha   90.00
_cell.angle_beta   90.00
_cell.angle_gamma   90.00
#
_symmetry.space_group_name_H-M   'P 1'
#
loop_
_entity.id
_entity.type
_entity.pdbx_description
1 polymer ?
#
loop_
_entity_poly.entity_id
_entity_poly.type
_entity_poly.pdbx_seq_one_letter_code
_entity_poly.pdbx_strand_id
1 'polypeptide(L)'
;MKKLISKLYIAWLIITVGLFSACTPDSFELEGKDVTVDDLVEGIAFSITHDSENPNIVYLKSLMPSSYQVCWQHPQGRSQEREVTLQMPFEGEYEVTFGVQTRGGIVYGNPATFTIDSFCADFVNDDLWTYLTGGVNNKKVWIFDNGSYGYAAGEMTYADPSTTVEWNNWSANWDPGVGHTADDAIWESTMTFGLKG
;
A
#
# COMPACT_ATOMS: atom_id res chain seq x y z
N MET A 1 -37.13 24.68 -59.55
CA MET A 1 -36.19 23.72 -58.96
C MET A 1 -35.08 24.40 -58.17
N LYS A 2 -34.35 25.41 -58.64
CA LYS A 2 -33.21 26.04 -57.92
C LYS A 2 -33.59 26.63 -56.54
N LYS A 3 -34.77 27.26 -56.38
CA LYS A 3 -35.23 27.82 -55.11
C LYS A 3 -35.59 26.75 -54.05
N LEU A 4 -35.98 25.54 -54.44
CA LEU A 4 -36.29 24.45 -53.50
C LEU A 4 -35.03 23.81 -52.97
N ILE A 5 -34.04 23.65 -53.85
CA ILE A 5 -32.70 23.10 -53.50
C ILE A 5 -31.98 24.01 -52.49
N SER A 6 -32.02 25.34 -52.72
CA SER A 6 -31.46 26.32 -51.79
C SER A 6 -32.06 26.28 -50.39
N LYS A 7 -33.39 26.09 -50.28
CA LYS A 7 -34.07 25.96 -49.00
C LYS A 7 -33.70 24.65 -48.29
N LEU A 8 -33.47 23.58 -49.02
CA LEU A 8 -33.03 22.30 -48.45
C LEU A 8 -31.62 22.37 -47.88
N TYR A 9 -30.70 23.05 -48.56
CA TYR A 9 -29.31 23.26 -48.05
C TYR A 9 -29.28 24.11 -46.80
N ILE A 10 -30.14 25.17 -46.71
CA ILE A 10 -30.19 26.02 -45.54
C ILE A 10 -30.77 25.24 -44.34
N ALA A 11 -31.80 24.40 -44.54
CA ALA A 11 -32.35 23.57 -43.52
C ALA A 11 -31.35 22.51 -43.03
N TRP A 12 -30.59 21.92 -43.95
CA TRP A 12 -29.50 20.96 -43.60
C TRP A 12 -28.37 21.61 -42.80
N LEU A 13 -27.98 22.83 -43.18
CA LEU A 13 -26.96 23.59 -42.46
C LEU A 13 -27.37 23.94 -41.05
N ILE A 14 -28.64 24.31 -40.85
CA ILE A 14 -29.16 24.62 -39.47
C ILE A 14 -29.20 23.37 -38.59
N ILE A 15 -29.55 22.20 -39.17
CA ILE A 15 -29.57 20.94 -38.44
C ILE A 15 -28.15 20.50 -38.05
N THR A 16 -27.15 20.65 -38.95
CA THR A 16 -25.77 20.33 -38.64
C THR A 16 -25.16 21.23 -37.57
N VAL A 17 -25.44 22.53 -37.59
CA VAL A 17 -24.94 23.45 -36.57
C VAL A 17 -25.59 23.19 -35.20
N GLY A 18 -26.89 22.80 -35.17
CA GLY A 18 -27.60 22.44 -33.95
C GLY A 18 -27.05 21.17 -33.26
N LEU A 19 -26.50 20.22 -34.04
CA LEU A 19 -25.94 18.98 -33.50
C LEU A 19 -24.57 19.18 -32.82
N PHE A 20 -23.83 20.22 -33.20
CA PHE A 20 -22.54 20.53 -32.56
C PHE A 20 -22.65 21.33 -31.25
N SER A 21 -23.81 21.89 -30.95
CA SER A 21 -24.05 22.63 -29.70
C SER A 21 -24.45 21.74 -28.52
N ALA A 22 -24.66 20.43 -28.74
CA ALA A 22 -25.16 19.52 -27.71
C ALA A 22 -24.06 18.90 -26.83
N CYS A 23 -22.79 19.24 -27.08
CA CYS A 23 -21.67 18.75 -26.28
C CYS A 23 -20.86 19.91 -25.68
N THR A 24 -21.51 20.86 -25.06
CA THR A 24 -20.83 21.60 -24.01
C THR A 24 -20.81 20.71 -22.79
N PRO A 25 -19.62 20.28 -22.28
CA PRO A 25 -19.60 19.63 -21.00
C PRO A 25 -20.17 20.62 -19.99
N ASP A 26 -21.27 20.24 -19.33
CA ASP A 26 -21.74 20.97 -18.16
C ASP A 26 -20.54 21.04 -17.22
N SER A 27 -20.01 22.23 -17.04
CA SER A 27 -19.08 22.50 -15.97
C SER A 27 -19.93 22.42 -14.69
N PHE A 28 -20.01 21.20 -14.13
CA PHE A 28 -20.51 21.03 -12.78
C PHE A 28 -19.54 21.77 -11.86
N GLU A 29 -19.79 23.01 -11.60
CA GLU A 29 -19.25 23.70 -10.46
C GLU A 29 -19.94 23.12 -9.23
N LEU A 30 -19.41 22.00 -8.75
CA LEU A 30 -19.79 21.48 -7.45
C LEU A 30 -19.30 22.51 -6.44
N GLU A 31 -20.20 23.25 -5.85
CA GLU A 31 -19.93 24.13 -4.73
C GLU A 31 -19.41 23.26 -3.57
N GLY A 32 -18.10 23.18 -3.43
CA GLY A 32 -17.41 22.53 -2.32
C GLY A 32 -16.22 23.41 -1.96
N LYS A 33 -16.07 23.69 -0.69
CA LYS A 33 -14.88 24.36 -0.19
C LYS A 33 -13.67 23.52 -0.58
N ASP A 34 -12.72 24.10 -1.30
CA ASP A 34 -11.48 23.41 -1.61
C ASP A 34 -10.77 23.08 -0.29
N VAL A 35 -10.46 21.81 -0.09
CA VAL A 35 -9.67 21.36 1.05
C VAL A 35 -8.21 21.57 0.70
N THR A 36 -7.49 22.22 1.60
CA THR A 36 -6.06 22.46 1.47
C THR A 36 -5.27 21.57 2.42
N VAL A 37 -3.96 21.49 2.23
CA VAL A 37 -3.05 20.74 3.11
C VAL A 37 -3.18 21.21 4.57
N ASP A 38 -3.34 22.51 4.77
CA ASP A 38 -3.42 23.16 6.09
C ASP A 38 -4.75 22.87 6.83
N ASP A 39 -5.77 22.40 6.11
CA ASP A 39 -7.04 21.96 6.71
C ASP A 39 -6.95 20.54 7.26
N LEU A 40 -5.94 19.74 6.83
CA LEU A 40 -5.82 18.32 7.11
C LEU A 40 -4.81 18.04 8.23
N VAL A 41 -5.07 18.63 9.39
CA VAL A 41 -4.20 18.47 10.58
C VAL A 41 -4.87 17.67 11.66
N GLU A 42 -4.05 17.00 12.48
CA GLU A 42 -4.51 16.25 13.65
C GLU A 42 -5.26 17.15 14.64
N GLY A 43 -6.31 16.61 15.24
CA GLY A 43 -7.22 17.35 16.14
C GLY A 43 -8.29 18.17 15.44
N ILE A 44 -8.16 18.40 14.13
CA ILE A 44 -9.15 19.12 13.29
C ILE A 44 -9.78 18.19 12.26
N ALA A 45 -8.98 17.59 11.39
CA ALA A 45 -9.46 16.71 10.33
C ALA A 45 -9.47 15.25 10.73
N PHE A 46 -8.61 14.87 11.63
CA PHE A 46 -8.49 13.50 12.14
C PHE A 46 -7.92 13.46 13.54
N SER A 47 -7.98 12.29 14.17
CA SER A 47 -7.32 12.03 15.45
C SER A 47 -6.58 10.70 15.39
N ILE A 48 -5.49 10.63 16.16
CA ILE A 48 -4.71 9.43 16.44
C ILE A 48 -4.81 9.21 17.95
N THR A 49 -5.26 8.02 18.38
CA THR A 49 -5.38 7.70 19.79
C THR A 49 -4.94 6.27 20.06
N HIS A 50 -4.33 6.04 21.21
CA HIS A 50 -3.96 4.71 21.67
C HIS A 50 -5.10 4.10 22.49
N ASP A 51 -5.21 2.79 22.44
CA ASP A 51 -6.07 2.06 23.33
C ASP A 51 -5.56 2.17 24.78
N SER A 52 -6.48 2.28 25.73
CA SER A 52 -6.12 2.49 27.14
C SER A 52 -5.60 1.25 27.85
N GLU A 53 -5.97 0.07 27.37
CA GLU A 53 -5.55 -1.21 27.94
C GLU A 53 -4.31 -1.77 27.23
N ASN A 54 -4.24 -1.57 25.90
CA ASN A 54 -3.11 -1.99 25.08
C ASN A 54 -2.64 -0.85 24.16
N PRO A 55 -1.66 -0.03 24.59
CA PRO A 55 -1.17 1.11 23.80
C PRO A 55 -0.61 0.76 22.41
N ASN A 56 -0.35 -0.51 22.15
CA ASN A 56 0.06 -0.99 20.84
C ASN A 56 -1.10 -1.10 19.82
N ILE A 57 -2.34 -0.88 20.29
CA ILE A 57 -3.51 -0.69 19.41
C ILE A 57 -3.70 0.81 19.23
N VAL A 58 -3.67 1.23 17.97
CA VAL A 58 -3.82 2.65 17.60
C VAL A 58 -5.06 2.84 16.75
N TYR A 59 -5.89 3.78 17.11
CA TYR A 59 -7.09 4.15 16.39
C TYR A 59 -6.85 5.43 15.60
N LEU A 60 -7.07 5.35 14.30
CA LEU A 60 -7.11 6.49 13.41
C LEU A 60 -8.57 6.80 13.12
N LYS A 61 -9.00 8.02 13.36
CA LYS A 61 -10.39 8.42 13.16
C LYS A 61 -10.49 9.72 12.38
N SER A 62 -11.28 9.71 11.30
CA SER A 62 -11.60 10.91 10.56
C SER A 62 -12.65 11.76 11.31
N LEU A 63 -12.35 13.03 11.48
CA LEU A 63 -13.24 14.06 12.01
C LEU A 63 -13.93 14.86 10.89
N MET A 64 -13.56 14.62 9.63
CA MET A 64 -14.16 15.29 8.48
C MET A 64 -15.63 14.91 8.32
N PRO A 65 -16.48 15.79 7.77
CA PRO A 65 -17.85 15.49 7.41
C PRO A 65 -17.97 14.23 6.55
N SER A 66 -19.07 13.50 6.68
CA SER A 66 -19.30 12.23 5.94
C SER A 66 -19.38 12.38 4.42
N SER A 67 -19.55 13.61 3.94
CA SER A 67 -19.52 13.95 2.51
C SER A 67 -18.12 13.82 1.87
N TYR A 68 -17.06 13.80 2.68
CA TYR A 68 -15.70 13.62 2.18
C TYR A 68 -15.31 12.15 2.18
N GLN A 69 -14.82 11.68 1.03
CA GLN A 69 -14.13 10.40 0.93
C GLN A 69 -12.74 10.58 1.50
N VAL A 70 -12.42 9.80 2.53
CA VAL A 70 -11.12 9.87 3.21
C VAL A 70 -10.13 8.86 2.66
N CYS A 71 -8.85 9.14 2.85
CA CYS A 71 -7.73 8.28 2.49
C CYS A 71 -6.67 8.33 3.59
N TRP A 72 -6.16 7.16 3.96
CA TRP A 72 -5.06 7.01 4.89
C TRP A 72 -3.87 6.37 4.21
N GLN A 73 -2.69 6.83 4.57
CA GLN A 73 -1.45 6.08 4.40
C GLN A 73 -0.90 5.85 5.81
N HIS A 74 -0.66 4.61 6.16
CA HIS A 74 -0.25 4.21 7.50
C HIS A 74 0.72 3.02 7.43
N PRO A 75 1.43 2.66 8.52
CA PRO A 75 2.47 1.63 8.50
C PRO A 75 2.04 0.26 7.95
N GLN A 76 0.77 -0.09 8.08
CA GLN A 76 0.22 -1.35 7.57
C GLN A 76 -0.37 -1.25 6.17
N GLY A 77 -0.26 -0.10 5.49
CA GLY A 77 -0.74 0.09 4.12
C GLY A 77 -1.60 1.34 3.91
N ARG A 78 -2.68 1.18 3.15
CA ARG A 78 -3.61 2.27 2.83
C ARG A 78 -5.04 1.85 3.17
N SER A 79 -5.85 2.82 3.60
CA SER A 79 -7.26 2.60 3.88
C SER A 79 -8.10 3.79 3.41
N GLN A 80 -9.38 3.53 3.10
CA GLN A 80 -10.39 4.55 2.82
C GLN A 80 -11.52 4.54 3.87
N GLU A 81 -11.34 3.75 4.92
CA GLU A 81 -12.27 3.67 6.03
C GLU A 81 -12.16 4.93 6.89
N ARG A 82 -13.27 5.33 7.49
CA ARG A 82 -13.30 6.51 8.37
C ARG A 82 -12.63 6.27 9.71
N GLU A 83 -12.59 5.02 10.13
CA GLU A 83 -11.93 4.56 11.35
C GLU A 83 -11.04 3.37 10.98
N VAL A 84 -9.78 3.42 11.37
CA VAL A 84 -8.79 2.37 11.12
C VAL A 84 -8.17 1.98 12.46
N THR A 85 -8.08 0.69 12.70
CA THR A 85 -7.39 0.14 13.88
C THR A 85 -6.08 -0.48 13.42
N LEU A 86 -4.98 -0.02 13.99
CA LEU A 86 -3.64 -0.54 13.75
C LEU A 86 -3.20 -1.37 14.96
N GLN A 87 -2.64 -2.54 14.71
CA GLN A 87 -1.99 -3.38 15.71
C GLN A 87 -0.48 -3.32 15.48
N MET A 88 0.22 -2.61 16.35
CA MET A 88 1.63 -2.30 16.18
C MET A 88 2.47 -3.17 17.11
N PRO A 89 3.11 -4.25 16.62
CA PRO A 89 3.85 -5.16 17.47
C PRO A 89 5.16 -4.58 17.98
N PHE A 90 5.80 -3.70 17.23
CA PHE A 90 7.17 -3.23 17.49
C PHE A 90 7.19 -1.82 18.05
N GLU A 91 8.15 -1.56 18.94
CA GLU A 91 8.47 -0.21 19.41
C GLU A 91 9.02 0.65 18.28
N GLY A 92 8.73 1.94 18.32
CA GLY A 92 9.22 2.88 17.31
C GLY A 92 8.31 4.08 17.11
N GLU A 93 8.78 5.01 16.32
CA GLU A 93 8.02 6.14 15.82
C GLU A 93 7.47 5.81 14.43
N TYR A 94 6.19 6.08 14.22
CA TYR A 94 5.47 5.75 13.00
C TYR A 94 4.75 6.97 12.44
N GLU A 95 4.64 7.01 11.13
CA GLU A 95 3.97 8.09 10.41
C GLU A 95 2.63 7.66 9.85
N VAL A 96 1.68 8.60 9.89
CA VAL A 96 0.37 8.50 9.25
C VAL A 96 0.14 9.75 8.42
N THR A 97 -0.33 9.57 7.20
CA THR A 97 -0.76 10.67 6.35
C THR A 97 -2.26 10.55 6.08
N PHE A 98 -3.00 11.58 6.46
CA PHE A 98 -4.42 11.69 6.19
C PHE A 98 -4.68 12.49 4.93
N GLY A 99 -5.65 12.07 4.15
CA GLY A 99 -6.05 12.76 2.93
C GLY A 99 -7.54 12.66 2.67
N VAL A 100 -8.02 13.51 1.78
CA VAL A 100 -9.40 13.49 1.30
C VAL A 100 -9.44 13.56 -0.22
N GLN A 101 -10.41 12.90 -0.80
CA GLN A 101 -10.70 12.99 -2.22
C GLN A 101 -11.40 14.31 -2.51
N THR A 102 -10.81 15.10 -3.40
CA THR A 102 -11.37 16.31 -3.96
C THR A 102 -11.67 16.12 -5.45
N ARG A 103 -12.20 17.12 -6.10
CA ARG A 103 -12.38 17.13 -7.57
C ARG A 103 -11.08 17.09 -8.34
N GLY A 104 -10.02 17.70 -7.77
CA GLY A 104 -8.69 17.75 -8.35
C GLY A 104 -7.84 16.52 -8.07
N GLY A 105 -8.37 15.54 -7.35
CA GLY A 105 -7.66 14.35 -6.88
C GLY A 105 -7.61 14.27 -5.36
N ILE A 106 -6.71 13.45 -4.83
CA ILE A 106 -6.53 13.33 -3.38
C ILE A 106 -5.59 14.43 -2.91
N VAL A 107 -6.05 15.20 -1.92
CA VAL A 107 -5.21 16.14 -1.16
C VAL A 107 -4.78 15.43 0.11
N TYR A 108 -3.49 15.33 0.34
CA TYR A 108 -2.90 14.80 1.57
C TYR A 108 -2.42 15.93 2.47
N GLY A 109 -2.66 15.81 3.77
CA GLY A 109 -2.07 16.66 4.79
C GLY A 109 -0.58 16.35 5.01
N ASN A 110 0.05 17.11 5.90
CA ASN A 110 1.38 16.75 6.38
C ASN A 110 1.32 15.47 7.20
N PRO A 111 2.38 14.63 7.19
CA PRO A 111 2.47 13.47 8.05
C PRO A 111 2.32 13.84 9.53
N ALA A 112 1.56 13.05 10.27
CA ALA A 112 1.51 13.07 11.72
C ALA A 112 2.20 11.81 12.26
N THR A 113 2.82 11.89 13.43
CA THR A 113 3.55 10.78 14.03
C THR A 113 2.89 10.30 15.31
N PHE A 114 3.06 9.01 15.61
CA PHE A 114 2.74 8.41 16.89
C PHE A 114 3.84 7.44 17.31
N THR A 115 3.96 7.19 18.61
CA THR A 115 5.03 6.36 19.16
C THR A 115 4.46 5.12 19.83
N ILE A 116 5.10 3.99 19.61
CA ILE A 116 4.88 2.74 20.33
C ILE A 116 6.07 2.52 21.26
N ASP A 117 5.82 2.48 22.56
CA ASP A 117 6.85 2.48 23.58
C ASP A 117 7.38 1.08 23.93
N SER A 118 6.67 0.02 23.52
CA SER A 118 7.01 -1.35 23.92
C SER A 118 6.64 -2.38 22.86
N PHE A 119 7.38 -3.49 22.85
CA PHE A 119 7.06 -4.65 22.01
C PHE A 119 5.83 -5.39 22.54
N CYS A 120 4.87 -5.73 21.65
CA CYS A 120 3.70 -6.53 21.95
C CYS A 120 3.79 -7.91 21.28
N ALA A 121 4.11 -8.93 22.05
CA ALA A 121 4.27 -10.30 21.55
C ALA A 121 2.99 -10.91 20.99
N ASP A 122 1.82 -10.48 21.47
CA ASP A 122 0.53 -11.02 21.07
C ASP A 122 0.20 -10.78 19.58
N PHE A 123 0.81 -9.75 18.98
CA PHE A 123 0.62 -9.43 17.57
C PHE A 123 1.58 -10.15 16.63
N VAL A 124 2.51 -10.96 17.16
CA VAL A 124 3.50 -11.74 16.42
C VAL A 124 3.52 -13.20 16.87
N ASN A 125 2.36 -13.73 17.23
CA ASN A 125 2.21 -15.11 17.71
C ASN A 125 1.95 -16.14 16.59
N ASP A 126 1.95 -15.71 15.32
CA ASP A 126 1.83 -16.60 14.17
C ASP A 126 3.07 -17.49 14.05
N ASP A 127 2.85 -18.76 13.68
CA ASP A 127 3.92 -19.77 13.49
C ASP A 127 4.99 -19.32 12.48
N LEU A 128 4.62 -18.51 11.48
CA LEU A 128 5.56 -17.97 10.50
C LEU A 128 6.64 -17.11 11.14
N TRP A 129 6.28 -16.31 12.15
CA TRP A 129 7.26 -15.57 12.91
C TRP A 129 8.23 -16.48 13.65
N THR A 130 7.71 -17.56 14.24
CA THR A 130 8.55 -18.57 14.92
C THR A 130 9.47 -19.28 13.94
N TYR A 131 8.99 -19.61 12.74
CA TYR A 131 9.83 -20.21 11.70
C TYR A 131 10.93 -19.27 11.24
N LEU A 132 10.64 -17.99 11.06
CA LEU A 132 11.61 -17.01 10.60
C LEU A 132 12.64 -16.65 11.66
N THR A 133 12.22 -16.44 12.91
CA THR A 133 13.03 -15.79 13.96
C THR A 133 13.41 -16.68 15.13
N GLY A 134 12.78 -17.87 15.25
CA GLY A 134 12.89 -18.71 16.43
C GLY A 134 11.94 -18.34 17.57
N GLY A 135 11.04 -17.36 17.35
CA GLY A 135 10.04 -16.89 18.30
C GLY A 135 10.51 -15.72 19.16
N VAL A 136 9.64 -15.31 20.10
CA VAL A 136 9.87 -14.16 20.97
C VAL A 136 11.11 -14.35 21.82
N ASN A 137 11.94 -13.33 21.93
CA ASN A 137 13.22 -13.31 22.64
C ASN A 137 14.29 -14.29 22.09
N ASN A 138 14.05 -14.88 20.97
CA ASN A 138 15.00 -15.72 20.24
C ASN A 138 15.44 -15.03 18.94
N LYS A 139 16.48 -15.61 18.35
CA LYS A 139 16.92 -15.27 17.02
C LYS A 139 17.35 -16.52 16.28
N LYS A 140 17.12 -16.52 14.98
CA LYS A 140 17.47 -17.63 14.10
C LYS A 140 18.46 -17.14 13.07
N VAL A 141 19.51 -17.92 12.92
CA VAL A 141 20.54 -17.67 11.92
C VAL A 141 20.21 -18.51 10.69
N TRP A 142 20.11 -17.87 9.57
CA TRP A 142 19.90 -18.48 8.26
C TRP A 142 21.21 -18.48 7.48
N ILE A 143 21.46 -19.56 6.78
CA ILE A 143 22.60 -19.72 5.87
C ILE A 143 22.09 -20.07 4.49
N PHE A 144 22.87 -19.82 3.46
CA PHE A 144 22.57 -20.33 2.14
C PHE A 144 22.74 -21.86 2.12
N ASP A 145 21.82 -22.55 1.43
CA ASP A 145 21.97 -23.98 1.20
C ASP A 145 22.98 -24.22 0.08
N ASN A 146 24.10 -24.82 0.43
CA ASN A 146 25.17 -25.22 -0.50
C ASN A 146 24.91 -26.59 -1.15
N GLY A 147 23.67 -27.08 -1.14
CA GLY A 147 23.31 -28.41 -1.63
C GLY A 147 23.48 -29.54 -0.61
N SER A 148 23.89 -29.25 0.64
CA SER A 148 24.07 -30.26 1.69
C SER A 148 22.77 -30.94 2.10
N TYR A 149 21.64 -30.28 1.86
CA TYR A 149 20.29 -30.79 2.15
C TYR A 149 19.60 -31.42 0.93
N GLY A 150 20.33 -31.65 -0.16
CA GLY A 150 19.81 -32.31 -1.35
C GLY A 150 19.10 -31.42 -2.37
N TYR A 151 19.08 -30.13 -2.14
CA TYR A 151 18.56 -29.17 -3.09
C TYR A 151 19.69 -28.62 -3.96
N ALA A 152 19.92 -29.24 -5.09
CA ALA A 152 20.96 -28.80 -6.04
C ALA A 152 20.55 -27.56 -6.86
N ALA A 153 19.67 -26.74 -6.32
CA ALA A 153 18.92 -25.75 -7.10
C ALA A 153 19.59 -24.37 -7.18
N GLY A 154 20.80 -24.20 -6.64
CA GLY A 154 21.44 -22.89 -6.62
C GLY A 154 21.06 -22.07 -5.38
N GLU A 155 21.57 -20.85 -5.31
CA GLU A 155 21.65 -20.02 -4.12
C GLU A 155 20.31 -19.46 -3.66
N MET A 156 19.33 -19.37 -4.54
CA MET A 156 17.98 -18.88 -4.20
C MET A 156 16.90 -19.69 -4.90
N THR A 157 15.94 -20.21 -4.14
CA THR A 157 14.73 -20.80 -4.68
C THR A 157 13.50 -20.06 -4.16
N TYR A 158 12.51 -19.88 -5.04
CA TYR A 158 11.26 -19.19 -4.72
C TYR A 158 10.06 -20.14 -4.63
N ALA A 159 10.29 -21.44 -4.72
CA ALA A 159 9.22 -22.40 -4.68
C ALA A 159 8.89 -22.80 -3.25
N ASP A 160 7.61 -23.00 -2.98
CA ASP A 160 7.13 -23.56 -1.72
C ASP A 160 7.57 -25.04 -1.63
N PRO A 161 8.32 -25.45 -0.62
CA PRO A 161 8.78 -26.82 -0.45
C PRO A 161 7.62 -27.82 -0.25
N SER A 162 6.42 -27.35 0.08
CA SER A 162 5.22 -28.19 0.21
C SER A 162 4.56 -28.51 -1.13
N THR A 163 4.93 -27.81 -2.21
CA THR A 163 4.38 -28.06 -3.53
C THR A 163 5.08 -29.24 -4.19
N THR A 164 4.32 -30.06 -4.93
CA THR A 164 4.85 -31.18 -5.72
C THR A 164 5.53 -30.73 -7.02
N VAL A 165 5.87 -29.46 -7.13
CA VAL A 165 6.61 -28.94 -8.27
C VAL A 165 8.00 -29.53 -8.26
N GLU A 166 8.38 -30.13 -9.37
CA GLU A 166 9.74 -30.64 -9.54
C GLU A 166 10.72 -29.46 -9.46
N TRP A 167 11.42 -29.36 -8.36
CA TRP A 167 12.40 -28.32 -8.05
C TRP A 167 13.44 -28.14 -9.15
N ASN A 168 13.74 -29.20 -9.87
CA ASN A 168 14.67 -29.21 -10.98
C ASN A 168 14.29 -28.26 -12.14
N ASN A 169 13.02 -27.93 -12.26
CA ASN A 169 12.56 -27.01 -13.30
C ASN A 169 12.71 -25.53 -12.93
N TRP A 170 12.84 -25.23 -11.67
CA TRP A 170 12.97 -23.84 -11.20
C TRP A 170 14.42 -23.36 -11.19
N SER A 171 15.34 -24.22 -10.83
CA SER A 171 16.77 -23.87 -10.81
C SER A 171 17.35 -23.68 -12.19
N ALA A 172 16.84 -24.43 -13.20
CA ALA A 172 17.37 -24.37 -14.55
C ALA A 172 16.94 -23.13 -15.35
N ASN A 173 15.88 -22.46 -14.93
CA ASN A 173 15.30 -21.35 -15.70
C ASN A 173 15.53 -19.97 -15.08
N TRP A 174 16.09 -19.91 -13.90
CA TRP A 174 16.35 -18.65 -13.25
C TRP A 174 17.85 -18.42 -13.10
N ASP A 175 18.42 -17.82 -14.12
CA ASP A 175 19.73 -17.19 -14.06
C ASP A 175 19.47 -15.68 -13.91
N PRO A 176 19.72 -15.09 -12.76
CA PRO A 176 19.55 -13.65 -12.55
C PRO A 176 20.61 -12.85 -13.32
N GLY A 177 21.48 -13.47 -14.11
CA GLY A 177 22.60 -12.80 -14.76
C GLY A 177 23.69 -12.35 -13.79
N VAL A 178 23.52 -12.64 -12.53
CA VAL A 178 24.56 -12.51 -11.52
C VAL A 178 25.33 -13.82 -11.61
N GLY A 179 26.44 -13.80 -12.31
CA GLY A 179 27.22 -15.01 -12.54
C GLY A 179 27.36 -15.78 -11.26
N HIS A 180 26.96 -17.05 -11.30
CA HIS A 180 26.97 -18.01 -10.22
C HIS A 180 28.37 -18.48 -9.83
N THR A 181 29.34 -17.69 -10.03
CA THR A 181 30.56 -17.77 -9.23
C THR A 181 30.21 -17.07 -7.92
N ALA A 182 29.34 -17.73 -7.14
CA ALA A 182 29.26 -17.36 -5.74
C ALA A 182 30.68 -17.38 -5.22
N ASP A 183 31.17 -16.20 -4.92
CA ASP A 183 32.37 -16.05 -4.14
C ASP A 183 32.19 -16.94 -2.92
N ASP A 184 33.20 -17.72 -2.54
CA ASP A 184 33.12 -18.59 -1.36
C ASP A 184 32.56 -17.86 -0.14
N ALA A 185 32.73 -16.54 -0.08
CA ALA A 185 32.15 -15.65 0.90
C ALA A 185 30.60 -15.68 0.99
N ILE A 186 29.86 -15.99 -0.07
CA ILE A 186 28.39 -16.09 -0.02
C ILE A 186 27.98 -17.30 0.81
N TRP A 187 28.67 -18.43 0.64
CA TRP A 187 28.37 -19.66 1.37
C TRP A 187 28.66 -19.56 2.87
N GLU A 188 29.56 -18.64 3.24
CA GLU A 188 29.88 -18.34 4.63
C GLU A 188 29.02 -17.22 5.21
N SER A 189 28.23 -16.55 4.37
CA SER A 189 27.36 -15.45 4.82
C SER A 189 26.17 -15.95 5.59
N THR A 190 25.72 -15.16 6.53
CA THR A 190 24.57 -15.47 7.39
C THR A 190 23.61 -14.28 7.47
N MET A 191 22.32 -14.60 7.59
CA MET A 191 21.28 -13.63 7.95
C MET A 191 20.70 -14.00 9.31
N THR A 192 20.58 -13.04 10.20
CA THR A 192 19.99 -13.27 11.53
C THR A 192 18.71 -12.47 11.66
N PHE A 193 17.64 -13.16 11.97
CA PHE A 193 16.32 -12.56 12.25
C PHE A 193 15.95 -12.77 13.70
N GLY A 194 15.44 -11.72 14.33
CA GLY A 194 14.89 -11.74 15.68
C GLY A 194 13.65 -10.87 15.75
N LEU A 195 12.73 -11.15 16.67
CA LEU A 195 11.52 -10.34 16.88
C LEU A 195 11.78 -9.08 17.71
N LYS A 196 12.89 -9.06 18.41
CA LYS A 196 13.39 -7.86 19.10
C LYS A 196 14.76 -7.59 18.52
N GLY A 197 14.85 -6.50 17.76
CA GLY A 197 16.06 -6.08 17.07
C GLY A 197 17.29 -5.92 17.96
#